data_f491b52276f8a962569a097168c77fce
#
_entry.id   f491b52276f8a962569a097168c77fce
#
_cell.length_a   1.000
_cell.length_b   1.000
_cell.length_c   1.000
_cell.angle_alpha   90.00
_cell.angle_beta   90.00
_cell.angle_gamma   90.00
#
_symmetry.space_group_name_H-M   'P 1'
#
loop_
_entity.id
_entity.type
_entity.pdbx_description
1 polymer ?
#
loop_
_entity_poly.entity_id
_entity_poly.type
_entity_poly.pdbx_seq_one_letter_code
_entity_poly.pdbx_strand_id
1 'polypeptide(L)'
;MQHLDAITFKQLRALKAVAETRSLTAAAGRLGLTPPAIHSQIKNLEELFGVPLLHRGPGAEPFSPTPAGEAVLEAARRIEVTLSQCSYQVMAASEGRVGQVTLGVVSTGRYFAPRLVKMLSLAWPEIRISLRVGNRGQIIDDLSRHVVDLAVMGRPPR
;
A
#
# COMPACT_ATOMS: atom_id res chain seq x y z
N MET A 1 -5.41 7.80 23.70
CA MET A 1 -4.27 7.43 22.82
C MET A 1 -3.32 6.48 23.55
N GLN A 2 -3.84 5.44 24.22
CA GLN A 2 -3.04 4.68 25.21
C GLN A 2 -2.45 3.35 24.68
N HIS A 3 -2.63 2.96 23.42
CA HIS A 3 -2.22 1.60 23.00
C HIS A 3 -1.62 1.51 21.60
N LEU A 4 -1.02 2.58 21.07
CA LEU A 4 -0.36 2.54 19.76
C LEU A 4 0.77 1.49 19.73
N ASP A 5 1.46 1.30 20.87
CA ASP A 5 2.54 0.33 21.04
C ASP A 5 2.08 -1.14 20.92
N ALA A 6 0.77 -1.39 21.11
CA ALA A 6 0.19 -2.71 21.00
C ALA A 6 -0.31 -3.05 19.57
N ILE A 7 -0.32 -2.07 18.66
CA ILE A 7 -0.70 -2.29 17.28
C ILE A 7 0.46 -2.96 16.53
N THR A 8 0.17 -4.08 15.90
CA THR A 8 1.17 -4.83 15.13
C THR A 8 0.91 -4.76 13.63
N PHE A 9 1.97 -4.83 12.84
CA PHE A 9 1.86 -4.89 11.39
C PHE A 9 1.08 -6.12 10.90
N LYS A 10 1.13 -7.23 11.66
CA LYS A 10 0.33 -8.43 11.37
C LYS A 10 -1.17 -8.16 11.45
N GLN A 11 -1.63 -7.40 12.45
CA GLN A 11 -3.04 -7.00 12.59
C GLN A 11 -3.48 -6.10 11.43
N LEU A 12 -2.67 -5.11 11.05
CA LEU A 12 -2.95 -4.22 9.93
C LEU A 12 -3.06 -4.99 8.61
N ARG A 13 -2.16 -5.95 8.36
CA ARG A 13 -2.20 -6.82 7.18
C ARG A 13 -3.43 -7.72 7.17
N ALA A 14 -3.84 -8.25 8.32
CA ALA A 14 -5.05 -9.07 8.43
C ALA A 14 -6.30 -8.24 8.09
N LEU A 15 -6.44 -7.04 8.66
CA LEU A 15 -7.53 -6.13 8.35
C LEU A 15 -7.60 -5.81 6.85
N LYS A 16 -6.46 -5.45 6.24
CA LYS A 16 -6.37 -5.14 4.82
C LYS A 16 -6.78 -6.33 3.96
N ALA A 17 -6.26 -7.52 4.23
CA ALA A 17 -6.59 -8.73 3.47
C ALA A 17 -8.08 -9.07 3.53
N VAL A 18 -8.72 -8.93 4.69
CA VAL A 18 -10.16 -9.18 4.83
C VAL A 18 -11.00 -8.10 4.14
N ALA A 19 -10.63 -6.84 4.25
CA ALA A 19 -11.30 -5.74 3.56
C ALA A 19 -11.26 -5.89 2.03
N GLU A 20 -10.15 -6.37 1.48
CA GLU A 20 -9.98 -6.59 0.04
C GLU A 20 -10.69 -7.85 -0.47
N THR A 21 -10.65 -8.95 0.29
CA THR A 21 -11.22 -10.24 -0.14
C THR A 21 -12.66 -10.45 0.29
N ARG A 22 -13.18 -9.64 1.22
CA ARG A 22 -14.51 -9.79 1.85
C ARG A 22 -14.73 -11.17 2.48
N SER A 23 -13.65 -11.89 2.82
CA SER A 23 -13.69 -13.27 3.32
C SER A 23 -12.52 -13.56 4.25
N LEU A 24 -12.81 -14.07 5.44
CA LEU A 24 -11.79 -14.53 6.39
C LEU A 24 -10.98 -15.70 5.82
N THR A 25 -11.64 -16.62 5.12
CA THR A 25 -10.98 -17.79 4.53
C THR A 25 -10.06 -17.40 3.39
N ALA A 26 -10.50 -16.50 2.50
CA ALA A 26 -9.67 -16.02 1.40
C ALA A 26 -8.48 -15.21 1.92
N ALA A 27 -8.69 -14.34 2.92
CA ALA A 27 -7.62 -13.59 3.57
C ALA A 27 -6.60 -14.51 4.25
N ALA A 28 -7.06 -15.55 4.92
CA ALA A 28 -6.21 -16.55 5.56
C ALA A 28 -5.33 -17.27 4.53
N GLY A 29 -5.91 -17.75 3.42
CA GLY A 29 -5.15 -18.35 2.32
C GLY A 29 -4.09 -17.42 1.75
N ARG A 30 -4.42 -16.13 1.56
CA ARG A 30 -3.49 -15.12 1.02
C ARG A 30 -2.31 -14.84 1.96
N LEU A 31 -2.53 -14.91 3.28
CA LEU A 31 -1.51 -14.58 4.29
C LEU A 31 -0.78 -15.82 4.84
N GLY A 32 -1.14 -17.03 4.41
CA GLY A 32 -0.60 -18.28 4.94
C GLY A 32 -0.97 -18.51 6.41
N LEU A 33 -2.17 -18.08 6.81
CA LEU A 33 -2.70 -18.20 8.17
C LEU A 33 -3.98 -19.01 8.21
N THR A 34 -4.49 -19.30 9.40
CA THR A 34 -5.81 -19.91 9.58
C THR A 34 -6.90 -18.85 9.73
N PRO A 35 -8.17 -19.12 9.33
CA PRO A 35 -9.26 -18.17 9.52
C PRO A 35 -9.46 -17.73 11.00
N PRO A 36 -9.35 -18.60 12.01
CA PRO A 36 -9.37 -18.17 13.41
C PRO A 36 -8.24 -17.20 13.78
N ALA A 37 -7.04 -17.39 13.22
CA ALA A 37 -5.91 -16.48 13.46
C ALA A 37 -6.20 -15.08 12.86
N ILE A 38 -6.73 -15.01 11.64
CA ILE A 38 -7.15 -13.74 11.02
C ILE A 38 -8.23 -13.06 11.87
N HIS A 39 -9.25 -13.81 12.31
CA HIS A 39 -10.30 -13.27 13.16
C HIS A 39 -9.74 -12.68 14.46
N SER A 40 -8.83 -13.42 15.13
CA SER A 40 -8.18 -12.96 16.35
C SER A 40 -7.37 -11.67 16.13
N GLN A 41 -6.60 -11.58 15.03
CA GLN A 41 -5.82 -10.37 14.71
C GLN A 41 -6.73 -9.13 14.55
N ILE A 42 -7.86 -9.29 13.85
CA ILE A 42 -8.81 -8.19 13.65
C ILE A 42 -9.51 -7.84 14.96
N LYS A 43 -9.96 -8.82 15.72
CA LYS A 43 -10.62 -8.62 17.02
C LYS A 43 -9.72 -7.84 17.99
N ASN A 44 -8.45 -8.25 18.11
CA ASN A 44 -7.48 -7.56 18.96
C ASN A 44 -7.26 -6.10 18.50
N LEU A 45 -7.24 -5.86 17.19
CA LEU A 45 -7.10 -4.50 16.65
C LEU A 45 -8.34 -3.65 16.95
N GLU A 46 -9.55 -4.20 16.81
CA GLU A 46 -10.81 -3.55 17.18
C GLU A 46 -10.90 -3.25 18.67
N GLU A 47 -10.41 -4.16 19.52
CA GLU A 47 -10.33 -3.95 20.98
C GLU A 47 -9.39 -2.79 21.33
N LEU A 48 -8.24 -2.67 20.64
CA LEU A 48 -7.29 -1.56 20.83
C LEU A 48 -7.88 -0.20 20.45
N PHE A 49 -8.67 -0.15 19.39
CA PHE A 49 -9.35 1.09 18.96
C PHE A 49 -10.67 1.34 19.69
N GLY A 50 -11.25 0.32 20.36
CA GLY A 50 -12.54 0.40 21.05
C GLY A 50 -13.75 0.52 20.12
N VAL A 51 -13.55 0.28 18.82
CA VAL A 51 -14.62 0.40 17.80
C VAL A 51 -14.49 -0.71 16.75
N PRO A 52 -15.61 -1.18 16.14
CA PRO A 52 -15.55 -2.11 15.03
C PRO A 52 -14.93 -1.45 13.79
N LEU A 53 -14.03 -2.17 13.14
CA LEU A 53 -13.36 -1.74 11.92
C LEU A 53 -13.99 -2.34 10.65
N LEU A 54 -14.72 -3.46 10.80
CA LEU A 54 -15.44 -4.14 9.72
C LEU A 54 -16.91 -4.33 10.09
N HIS A 55 -17.79 -4.20 9.11
CA HIS A 55 -19.21 -4.52 9.25
C HIS A 55 -19.43 -6.04 9.34
N ARG A 56 -20.28 -6.49 10.29
CA ARG A 56 -20.57 -7.91 10.55
C ARG A 56 -22.07 -8.24 10.56
N GLY A 57 -22.94 -7.25 10.33
CA GLY A 57 -24.40 -7.39 10.48
C GLY A 57 -25.17 -7.31 9.18
N PRO A 58 -26.48 -7.63 9.23
CA PRO A 58 -27.38 -7.42 8.11
C PRO A 58 -27.48 -5.92 7.77
N GLY A 59 -27.53 -5.58 6.48
CA GLY A 59 -27.66 -4.21 6.00
C GLY A 59 -26.36 -3.58 5.47
N ALA A 60 -25.23 -4.23 5.65
CA ALA A 60 -23.97 -3.84 5.00
C ALA A 60 -23.32 -5.07 4.32
N GLU A 61 -22.49 -4.82 3.35
CA GLU A 61 -21.70 -5.89 2.71
C GLU A 61 -20.77 -6.53 3.77
N PRO A 62 -20.78 -7.87 3.94
CA PRO A 62 -19.98 -8.54 4.95
C PRO A 62 -18.50 -8.16 4.84
N PHE A 63 -17.90 -7.87 5.98
CA PHE A 63 -16.49 -7.45 6.09
C PHE A 63 -16.12 -6.20 5.28
N SER A 64 -17.11 -5.36 4.91
CA SER A 64 -16.82 -4.02 4.40
C SER A 64 -16.26 -3.14 5.53
N PRO A 65 -15.30 -2.25 5.25
CA PRO A 65 -14.76 -1.36 6.27
C PRO A 65 -15.82 -0.39 6.80
N THR A 66 -15.78 -0.14 8.10
CA THR A 66 -16.47 1.00 8.71
C THR A 66 -15.70 2.30 8.40
N PRO A 67 -16.24 3.51 8.65
CA PRO A 67 -15.46 4.74 8.55
C PRO A 67 -14.16 4.72 9.37
N ALA A 68 -14.18 4.11 10.57
CA ALA A 68 -12.99 3.89 11.38
C ALA A 68 -12.03 2.89 10.71
N GLY A 69 -12.59 1.81 10.13
CA GLY A 69 -11.84 0.83 9.36
C GLY A 69 -11.11 1.43 8.16
N GLU A 70 -11.76 2.33 7.41
CA GLU A 70 -11.11 3.03 6.29
C GLU A 70 -9.93 3.89 6.75
N ALA A 71 -10.05 4.60 7.87
CA ALA A 71 -8.96 5.38 8.43
C ALA A 71 -7.76 4.50 8.81
N VAL A 72 -8.01 3.34 9.44
CA VAL A 72 -6.95 2.38 9.79
C VAL A 72 -6.34 1.73 8.54
N LEU A 73 -7.15 1.40 7.54
CA LEU A 73 -6.66 0.86 6.26
C LEU A 73 -5.78 1.84 5.52
N GLU A 74 -6.12 3.12 5.53
CA GLU A 74 -5.28 4.16 4.93
C GLU A 74 -3.94 4.29 5.65
N ALA A 75 -3.95 4.28 6.99
CA ALA A 75 -2.71 4.25 7.78
C ALA A 75 -1.88 2.98 7.49
N ALA A 76 -2.53 1.82 7.40
CA ALA A 76 -1.87 0.55 7.07
C ALA A 76 -1.17 0.58 5.70
N ARG A 77 -1.81 1.17 4.69
CA ARG A 77 -1.22 1.35 3.35
C ARG A 77 0.04 2.22 3.40
N ARG A 78 0.00 3.33 4.13
CA ARG A 78 1.17 4.22 4.29
C ARG A 78 2.32 3.53 5.01
N ILE A 79 2.04 2.78 6.07
CA ILE A 79 3.05 2.00 6.80
C ILE A 79 3.69 0.96 5.88
N GLU A 80 2.90 0.25 5.08
CA GLU A 80 3.39 -0.76 4.13
C GLU A 80 4.35 -0.14 3.08
N VAL A 81 3.98 1.01 2.53
CA VAL A 81 4.81 1.76 1.59
C VAL A 81 6.12 2.20 2.25
N THR A 82 6.03 2.78 3.45
CA THR A 82 7.21 3.24 4.21
C THR A 82 8.16 2.08 4.54
N LEU A 83 7.64 0.94 4.97
CA LEU A 83 8.46 -0.24 5.25
C LEU A 83 9.11 -0.82 3.98
N SER A 84 8.39 -0.80 2.87
CA SER A 84 8.94 -1.24 1.58
C SER A 84 10.07 -0.33 1.10
N GLN A 85 9.92 0.98 1.25
CA GLN A 85 10.97 1.95 0.96
C GLN A 85 12.19 1.76 1.87
N CYS A 86 11.97 1.59 3.18
CA CYS A 86 13.02 1.31 4.15
C CYS A 86 13.79 0.02 3.80
N SER A 87 13.07 -1.07 3.55
CA SER A 87 13.68 -2.34 3.14
C SER A 87 14.54 -2.19 1.89
N TYR A 88 14.06 -1.42 0.92
CA TYR A 88 14.81 -1.13 -0.29
C TYR A 88 16.07 -0.30 -0.01
N GLN A 89 15.98 0.75 0.82
CA GLN A 89 17.14 1.58 1.21
C GLN A 89 18.21 0.76 1.93
N VAL A 90 17.79 -0.15 2.81
CA VAL A 90 18.70 -1.07 3.50
C VAL A 90 19.40 -2.00 2.50
N MET A 91 18.65 -2.58 1.56
CA MET A 91 19.24 -3.42 0.51
C MET A 91 20.19 -2.62 -0.39
N ALA A 92 19.80 -1.41 -0.80
CA ALA A 92 20.64 -0.54 -1.61
C ALA A 92 21.95 -0.18 -0.90
N ALA A 93 21.88 0.13 0.39
CA ALA A 93 23.05 0.41 1.21
C ALA A 93 23.97 -0.82 1.36
N SER A 94 23.40 -2.01 1.54
CA SER A 94 24.17 -3.26 1.69
C SER A 94 24.82 -3.73 0.39
N GLU A 95 24.22 -3.42 -0.77
CA GLU A 95 24.72 -3.82 -2.09
C GLU A 95 25.54 -2.74 -2.80
N GLY A 96 25.77 -1.58 -2.15
CA GLY A 96 26.43 -0.43 -2.77
C GLY A 96 25.63 0.21 -3.91
N ARG A 97 24.33 -0.05 -3.98
CA ARG A 97 23.44 0.49 -5.01
C ARG A 97 22.81 1.80 -4.54
N VAL A 98 22.89 2.82 -5.36
CA VAL A 98 22.44 4.17 -5.03
C VAL A 98 21.04 4.43 -5.62
N GLY A 99 20.00 4.07 -4.87
CA GLY A 99 18.65 4.58 -5.06
C GLY A 99 17.71 3.79 -6.01
N GLN A 100 16.40 3.98 -5.76
CA GLN A 100 15.32 3.58 -6.66
C GLN A 100 14.39 4.76 -6.87
N VAL A 101 13.85 4.90 -8.07
CA VAL A 101 12.84 5.89 -8.43
C VAL A 101 11.67 5.18 -9.10
N THR A 102 10.48 5.39 -8.58
CA THR A 102 9.23 4.95 -9.22
C THR A 102 8.63 6.10 -9.99
N LEU A 103 8.65 5.99 -11.32
CA LEU A 103 8.09 6.99 -12.22
C LEU A 103 6.63 6.66 -12.54
N GLY A 104 5.70 7.49 -12.11
CA GLY A 104 4.30 7.43 -12.47
C GLY A 104 4.03 8.12 -13.80
N VAL A 105 3.30 7.49 -14.69
CA VAL A 105 2.95 8.09 -15.99
C VAL A 105 1.47 7.89 -16.27
N VAL A 106 0.79 8.95 -16.67
CA VAL A 106 -0.61 8.84 -17.10
C VAL A 106 -0.71 8.00 -18.38
N SER A 107 -1.87 7.34 -18.59
CA SER A 107 -2.11 6.38 -19.66
C SER A 107 -1.72 6.87 -21.06
N THR A 108 -1.86 8.18 -21.32
CA THR A 108 -1.41 8.81 -22.57
C THR A 108 0.10 8.83 -22.76
N GLY A 109 0.85 8.77 -21.65
CA GLY A 109 2.32 8.75 -21.66
C GLY A 109 2.95 7.37 -21.84
N ARG A 110 2.16 6.29 -21.81
CA ARG A 110 2.68 4.91 -21.89
C ARG A 110 3.51 4.61 -23.14
N TYR A 111 3.26 5.35 -24.22
CA TYR A 111 3.96 5.12 -25.49
C TYR A 111 5.40 5.64 -25.48
N PHE A 112 5.69 6.72 -24.75
CA PHE A 112 7.05 7.27 -24.67
C PHE A 112 7.80 6.88 -23.38
N ALA A 113 7.07 6.52 -22.32
CA ALA A 113 7.65 6.24 -21.00
C ALA A 113 8.72 5.13 -21.00
N PRO A 114 8.58 4.01 -21.73
CA PRO A 114 9.62 2.99 -21.77
C PRO A 114 10.93 3.52 -22.38
N ARG A 115 10.84 4.40 -23.39
CA ARG A 115 12.03 5.04 -23.98
C ARG A 115 12.69 6.00 -23.00
N LEU A 116 11.90 6.77 -22.25
CA LEU A 116 12.39 7.64 -21.19
C LEU A 116 13.11 6.84 -20.10
N VAL A 117 12.51 5.77 -19.61
CA VAL A 117 13.11 4.88 -18.61
C VAL A 117 14.42 4.30 -19.12
N LYS A 118 14.48 3.84 -20.37
CA LYS A 118 15.72 3.34 -20.97
C LYS A 118 16.81 4.40 -21.02
N MET A 119 16.48 5.61 -21.42
CA MET A 119 17.44 6.73 -21.45
C MET A 119 17.97 7.08 -20.06
N LEU A 120 17.08 7.12 -19.06
CA LEU A 120 17.46 7.39 -17.67
C LEU A 120 18.33 6.27 -17.09
N SER A 121 17.98 4.99 -17.34
CA SER A 121 18.78 3.84 -16.89
C SER A 121 20.16 3.78 -17.54
N LEU A 122 20.34 4.31 -18.74
CA LEU A 122 21.65 4.42 -19.38
C LEU A 122 22.47 5.59 -18.81
N ALA A 123 21.81 6.70 -18.44
CA ALA A 123 22.48 7.86 -17.87
C ALA A 123 22.87 7.65 -16.38
N TRP A 124 22.08 6.89 -15.64
CA TRP A 124 22.29 6.58 -14.21
C TRP A 124 22.11 5.10 -13.95
N PRO A 125 23.08 4.25 -14.30
CA PRO A 125 22.97 2.79 -14.18
C PRO A 125 22.87 2.28 -12.73
N GLU A 126 23.31 3.07 -11.76
CA GLU A 126 23.20 2.80 -10.32
C GLU A 126 21.81 3.07 -9.77
N ILE A 127 20.93 3.74 -10.51
CA ILE A 127 19.55 4.04 -10.09
C ILE A 127 18.59 3.04 -10.75
N ARG A 128 17.85 2.29 -9.94
CA ARG A 128 16.77 1.44 -10.46
C ARG A 128 15.52 2.29 -10.73
N ILE A 129 15.07 2.31 -11.97
CA ILE A 129 13.86 3.05 -12.36
C ILE A 129 12.73 2.07 -12.61
N SER A 130 11.64 2.21 -11.87
CA SER A 130 10.39 1.47 -12.04
C SER A 130 9.34 2.35 -12.70
N LEU A 131 8.55 1.79 -13.61
CA LEU A 131 7.49 2.50 -14.30
C LEU A 131 6.12 2.05 -13.80
N ARG A 132 5.28 3.01 -13.42
CA ARG A 132 3.88 2.79 -13.07
C ARG A 132 2.99 3.59 -14.01
N VAL A 133 2.05 2.92 -14.68
CA VAL A 133 1.11 3.55 -15.61
C VAL A 133 -0.30 3.48 -15.02
N GLY A 134 -1.00 4.60 -14.99
CA GLY A 134 -2.37 4.68 -14.46
C GLY A 134 -3.16 5.83 -15.09
N ASN A 135 -4.41 5.96 -14.70
CA ASN A 135 -5.17 7.18 -15.02
C ASN A 135 -4.68 8.35 -14.14
N ARG A 136 -5.12 9.57 -14.48
CA ARG A 136 -4.68 10.78 -13.78
C ARG A 136 -4.95 10.72 -12.27
N GLY A 137 -6.16 10.29 -11.87
CA GLY A 137 -6.54 10.21 -10.45
C GLY A 137 -5.67 9.20 -9.70
N GLN A 138 -5.44 8.03 -10.29
CA GLN A 138 -4.56 7.01 -9.72
C GLN A 138 -3.13 7.50 -9.52
N ILE A 139 -2.54 8.17 -10.52
CA ILE A 139 -1.17 8.67 -10.41
C ILE A 139 -1.05 9.78 -9.36
N ILE A 140 -2.04 10.67 -9.24
CA ILE A 140 -2.07 11.70 -8.20
C ILE A 140 -2.19 11.06 -6.81
N ASP A 141 -3.08 10.08 -6.65
CA ASP A 141 -3.25 9.33 -5.42
C ASP A 141 -1.97 8.56 -5.03
N ASP A 142 -1.37 7.86 -5.99
CA ASP A 142 -0.10 7.17 -5.81
C ASP A 142 1.03 8.14 -5.41
N LEU A 143 1.08 9.33 -6.00
CA LEU A 143 2.07 10.37 -5.65
C LEU A 143 1.85 10.91 -4.23
N SER A 144 0.59 11.18 -3.85
CA SER A 144 0.24 11.65 -2.50
C SER A 144 0.52 10.61 -1.41
N ARG A 145 0.49 9.33 -1.77
CA ARG A 145 0.80 8.19 -0.88
C ARG A 145 2.25 7.72 -0.95
N HIS A 146 3.12 8.45 -1.66
CA HIS A 146 4.52 8.08 -1.87
C HIS A 146 4.74 6.69 -2.50
N VAL A 147 3.76 6.18 -3.25
CA VAL A 147 3.90 4.96 -4.08
C VAL A 147 4.66 5.27 -5.37
N VAL A 148 4.59 6.51 -5.80
CA VAL A 148 5.28 7.09 -6.95
C VAL A 148 6.12 8.26 -6.44
N ASP A 149 7.38 8.34 -6.84
CA ASP A 149 8.30 9.41 -6.45
C ASP A 149 8.20 10.62 -7.37
N LEU A 150 8.02 10.36 -8.66
CA LEU A 150 7.88 11.38 -9.70
C LEU A 150 6.71 11.02 -10.61
N ALA A 151 5.98 12.04 -11.09
CA ALA A 151 4.88 11.83 -12.02
C ALA A 151 5.04 12.66 -13.30
N VAL A 152 4.79 12.00 -14.44
CA VAL A 152 4.71 12.66 -15.75
C VAL A 152 3.26 12.74 -16.17
N MET A 153 2.73 13.97 -16.25
CA MET A 153 1.34 14.24 -16.61
C MET A 153 1.20 15.56 -17.37
N GLY A 154 0.16 15.69 -18.19
CA GLY A 154 -0.01 16.85 -19.08
C GLY A 154 -0.32 18.18 -18.36
N ARG A 155 -0.82 18.14 -17.10
CA ARG A 155 -1.06 19.31 -16.25
C ARG A 155 -0.75 18.95 -14.80
N PRO A 156 -0.19 19.89 -13.98
CA PRO A 156 0.00 19.66 -12.57
C PRO A 156 -1.34 19.44 -11.84
N PRO A 157 -1.38 18.78 -10.67
CA PRO A 157 -2.55 18.77 -9.78
C PRO A 157 -2.87 20.21 -9.34
N ARG A 158 -4.16 20.48 -9.16
CA ARG A 158 -4.63 21.75 -8.56
C ARG A 158 -4.67 21.61 -7.06
#